data_93a284d62cdb8f1945a18692a4fceb21
#
_entry.id   93a284d62cdb8f1945a18692a4fceb21
#
_cell.length_a   1.000
_cell.length_b   1.000
_cell.length_c   1.000
_cell.angle_alpha   90.00
_cell.angle_beta   90.00
_cell.angle_gamma   90.00
#
_symmetry.space_group_name_H-M   'P 1'
#
loop_
_entity.id
_entity.type
_entity.pdbx_description
1 polymer ?
#
loop_
_entity_poly.entity_id
_entity_poly.type
_entity_poly.pdbx_seq_one_letter_code
_entity_poly.pdbx_strand_id
1 'polypeptide(L)'
;MSQPTDTAAKVAPKPDLVTLTIDDVPVSVPKGTLIIRAAEMIGTAIPRFCDHPLLDPVGACRQCLVEIPDAGNGRGFPKPQASCTMPVAEGMVVRTQVSSPVAKRAQEGILELLLINHPLDCPICDKGGECPLQNQALSNGHGESRYGGVKRTYPKPVNVSAQILLDRERCVLCARCTRFSEQISGDPFIALVERGALQQVGFYEQDPYDSYFSGNVVQICPVGALTSAAYRFQARPFDLKSTTTSCDHCAGGCEIRADHRHHQVKRHQAGDAPEVNEEWLCDKGRFGFVSGRGEDRLTRPLVRRNGVLQVASWPEAIDAAVAGLKAAGTAVGVLPGGRLTVENAYAYSRFARTVLGTNNIDFRSRAASEEEAEFLASRVAGRGMDVTYADLEAAKHVVLVSYEPEDETSVVFLRLRKAVRKHGLKVTTLAPFASRGTQKLSATLIPVAPGAEAQTLEAMDLGEGTIILVGERAACQPGLLSEVSSKAIRSGARLAWMPRRAGDMGAIATGCLPGLLPGGRPVSSAEARVDMAAAWGVGTLPTEPGLSAAEQFASAQEGYLKAFLVAGVDPYDMPEADSALHALRK
;
A
#
# COMPACT_ATOMS: atom_id res chain seq x y z
N MET A 1 -43.28 -10.19 -4.09
CA MET A 1 -43.36 -8.78 -3.66
C MET A 1 -43.09 -8.75 -2.16
N SER A 2 -41.85 -8.58 -1.75
CA SER A 2 -41.44 -8.41 -0.35
C SER A 2 -40.80 -7.03 -0.25
N GLN A 3 -41.34 -6.21 0.64
CA GLN A 3 -40.87 -4.83 0.89
C GLN A 3 -39.44 -4.83 1.44
N PRO A 4 -38.59 -3.85 1.07
CA PRO A 4 -37.29 -3.69 1.68
C PRO A 4 -37.49 -3.15 3.10
N THR A 5 -36.87 -3.84 4.06
CA THR A 5 -36.74 -3.38 5.45
C THR A 5 -35.78 -2.19 5.50
N ASP A 6 -36.34 -1.06 5.86
CA ASP A 6 -35.64 0.20 6.13
C ASP A 6 -34.72 0.02 7.36
N THR A 7 -33.45 -0.27 7.14
CA THR A 7 -32.43 -0.17 8.18
C THR A 7 -32.04 1.29 8.31
N ALA A 8 -32.70 1.98 9.22
CA ALA A 8 -32.36 3.34 9.61
C ALA A 8 -30.87 3.40 10.01
N ALA A 9 -30.04 3.98 9.15
CA ALA A 9 -28.67 4.32 9.47
C ALA A 9 -28.67 5.18 10.75
N LYS A 10 -27.99 4.69 11.80
CA LYS A 10 -27.74 5.47 13.01
C LYS A 10 -27.03 6.75 12.61
N VAL A 11 -27.74 7.86 12.61
CA VAL A 11 -27.17 9.20 12.39
C VAL A 11 -26.09 9.41 13.47
N ALA A 12 -24.83 9.54 13.02
CA ALA A 12 -23.74 9.88 13.92
C ALA A 12 -24.08 11.16 14.69
N PRO A 13 -23.80 11.27 15.99
CA PRO A 13 -24.08 12.47 16.76
C PRO A 13 -23.38 13.66 16.08
N LYS A 14 -24.12 14.79 15.94
CA LYS A 14 -23.54 16.01 15.38
C LYS A 14 -22.32 16.38 16.20
N PRO A 15 -21.16 16.65 15.56
CA PRO A 15 -19.96 17.04 16.29
C PRO A 15 -20.23 18.32 17.07
N ASP A 16 -19.71 18.41 18.31
CA ASP A 16 -19.69 19.61 19.14
C ASP A 16 -18.81 20.66 18.43
N LEU A 17 -19.43 21.65 17.81
CA LEU A 17 -18.75 22.66 17.00
C LEU A 17 -18.32 23.83 17.89
N VAL A 18 -17.13 24.32 17.61
CA VAL A 18 -16.52 25.50 18.22
C VAL A 18 -16.33 26.56 17.14
N THR A 19 -16.76 27.78 17.39
CA THR A 19 -16.61 28.93 16.48
C THR A 19 -15.49 29.84 16.95
N LEU A 20 -14.54 30.12 16.05
CA LEU A 20 -13.42 31.03 16.27
C LEU A 20 -13.28 31.98 15.08
N THR A 21 -12.43 33.00 15.23
CA THR A 21 -12.10 33.93 14.14
C THR A 21 -10.61 33.82 13.81
N ILE A 22 -10.30 33.60 12.53
CA ILE A 22 -8.91 33.54 12.02
C ILE A 22 -8.76 34.62 10.95
N ASP A 23 -7.85 35.59 11.15
CA ASP A 23 -7.64 36.73 10.24
C ASP A 23 -8.95 37.41 9.85
N ASP A 24 -9.79 37.69 10.87
CA ASP A 24 -11.13 38.30 10.78
C ASP A 24 -12.18 37.44 10.02
N VAL A 25 -11.89 36.20 9.68
CA VAL A 25 -12.83 35.24 9.07
C VAL A 25 -13.36 34.28 10.13
N PRO A 26 -14.69 34.23 10.38
CA PRO A 26 -15.26 33.27 11.30
C PRO A 26 -15.23 31.84 10.71
N VAL A 27 -14.87 30.87 11.54
CA VAL A 27 -14.83 29.46 11.16
C VAL A 27 -15.37 28.59 12.29
N SER A 28 -16.22 27.61 11.95
CA SER A 28 -16.77 26.65 12.90
C SER A 28 -16.22 25.25 12.59
N VAL A 29 -15.59 24.66 13.59
CA VAL A 29 -14.91 23.35 13.44
C VAL A 29 -15.21 22.45 14.65
N PRO A 30 -15.05 21.14 14.54
CA PRO A 30 -15.19 20.24 15.68
C PRO A 30 -14.25 20.62 16.83
N LYS A 31 -14.74 20.51 18.05
CA LYS A 31 -13.95 20.73 19.28
C LYS A 31 -12.70 19.85 19.29
N GLY A 32 -11.57 20.41 19.67
CA GLY A 32 -10.28 19.71 19.65
C GLY A 32 -9.50 19.84 18.32
N THR A 33 -10.10 20.44 17.28
CA THR A 33 -9.39 20.78 16.04
C THR A 33 -8.22 21.71 16.36
N LEU A 34 -7.06 21.50 15.74
CA LEU A 34 -5.92 22.40 15.90
C LEU A 34 -6.08 23.66 15.05
N ILE A 35 -5.58 24.81 15.55
CA ILE A 35 -5.65 26.09 14.83
C ILE A 35 -5.16 25.97 13.39
N ILE A 36 -4.06 25.24 13.16
CA ILE A 36 -3.50 25.06 11.81
C ILE A 36 -4.49 24.36 10.86
N ARG A 37 -5.29 23.40 11.35
CA ARG A 37 -6.32 22.71 10.55
C ARG A 37 -7.52 23.61 10.28
N ALA A 38 -7.93 24.39 11.28
CA ALA A 38 -9.00 25.37 11.09
C ALA A 38 -8.62 26.46 10.07
N ALA A 39 -7.35 26.90 10.07
CA ALA A 39 -6.83 27.83 9.08
C ALA A 39 -6.82 27.24 7.65
N GLU A 40 -6.48 25.97 7.49
CA GLU A 40 -6.52 25.28 6.19
C GLU A 40 -7.94 25.22 5.60
N MET A 41 -8.96 25.06 6.44
CA MET A 41 -10.37 25.02 5.98
C MET A 41 -10.84 26.32 5.35
N ILE A 42 -10.24 27.46 5.73
CA ILE A 42 -10.52 28.77 5.14
C ILE A 42 -9.47 29.18 4.09
N GLY A 43 -8.60 28.26 3.67
CA GLY A 43 -7.57 28.50 2.65
C GLY A 43 -6.34 29.26 3.14
N THR A 44 -6.20 29.51 4.46
CA THR A 44 -5.02 30.15 5.01
C THR A 44 -3.90 29.16 5.29
N ALA A 45 -2.83 29.22 4.50
CA ALA A 45 -1.66 28.39 4.67
C ALA A 45 -0.70 28.97 5.72
N ILE A 46 -0.61 28.34 6.89
CA ILE A 46 0.37 28.69 7.93
C ILE A 46 1.66 27.89 7.65
N PRO A 47 2.85 28.57 7.55
CA PRO A 47 4.12 27.91 7.26
C PRO A 47 4.51 26.91 8.36
N ARG A 48 5.09 25.75 7.97
CA ARG A 48 5.39 24.65 8.89
C ARG A 48 6.41 23.68 8.35
N PHE A 49 7.11 22.96 9.24
CA PHE A 49 7.98 21.83 8.88
C PHE A 49 7.66 20.57 9.69
N CYS A 50 7.43 20.67 11.00
CA CYS A 50 7.22 19.49 11.84
C CYS A 50 5.80 18.93 11.77
N ASP A 51 4.83 19.76 11.45
CA ASP A 51 3.43 19.35 11.36
C ASP A 51 3.17 18.44 10.16
N HIS A 52 2.38 17.40 10.39
CA HIS A 52 1.88 16.48 9.37
C HIS A 52 0.52 15.92 9.82
N PRO A 53 -0.51 15.89 8.96
CA PRO A 53 -1.87 15.48 9.35
C PRO A 53 -1.95 14.08 9.99
N LEU A 54 -1.11 13.17 9.54
CA LEU A 54 -1.12 11.77 9.96
C LEU A 54 -0.17 11.47 11.15
N LEU A 55 0.56 12.47 11.66
CA LEU A 55 1.45 12.33 12.82
C LEU A 55 0.93 13.11 14.01
N ASP A 56 1.17 12.61 15.22
CA ASP A 56 0.80 13.31 16.44
C ASP A 56 1.54 14.66 16.54
N PRO A 57 0.88 15.73 17.03
CA PRO A 57 1.47 17.06 17.14
C PRO A 57 2.72 17.07 18.03
N VAL A 58 3.76 17.85 17.66
CA VAL A 58 5.01 17.95 18.46
C VAL A 58 5.49 19.38 18.72
N GLY A 59 5.16 20.34 17.84
CA GLY A 59 5.57 21.76 18.00
C GLY A 59 7.09 21.99 17.94
N ALA A 60 7.86 21.10 17.28
CA ALA A 60 9.33 21.11 17.29
C ALA A 60 9.95 22.26 16.48
N CYS A 61 9.49 22.52 15.26
CA CYS A 61 10.12 23.50 14.37
C CYS A 61 9.78 24.96 14.70
N ARG A 62 8.69 25.23 15.38
CA ARG A 62 8.20 26.57 15.76
C ARG A 62 7.86 27.48 14.58
N GLN A 63 7.85 27.00 13.36
CA GLN A 63 7.58 27.82 12.16
C GLN A 63 6.12 28.29 12.08
N CYS A 64 5.18 27.57 12.67
CA CYS A 64 3.75 27.82 12.60
C CYS A 64 3.23 28.78 13.71
N LEU A 65 4.06 29.70 14.18
CA LEU A 65 3.68 30.65 15.21
C LEU A 65 2.60 31.62 14.72
N VAL A 66 1.55 31.78 15.54
CA VAL A 66 0.44 32.73 15.33
C VAL A 66 0.23 33.56 16.57
N GLU A 67 -0.34 34.77 16.43
CA GLU A 67 -0.76 35.59 17.52
C GLU A 67 -2.19 35.23 17.93
N ILE A 68 -2.46 35.17 19.24
CA ILE A 68 -3.78 34.89 19.79
C ILE A 68 -4.13 36.03 20.74
N PRO A 69 -4.74 37.12 20.22
CA PRO A 69 -5.13 38.26 21.03
C PRO A 69 -6.21 37.95 22.06
N ASP A 70 -7.07 36.97 21.78
CA ASP A 70 -8.09 36.46 22.68
C ASP A 70 -8.18 34.93 22.58
N ALA A 71 -8.05 34.27 23.71
CA ALA A 71 -8.17 32.80 23.80
C ALA A 71 -9.64 32.31 23.94
N GLY A 72 -10.63 33.19 23.73
CA GLY A 72 -12.06 32.95 23.94
C GLY A 72 -12.55 33.27 25.35
N ASN A 73 -11.73 33.92 26.15
CA ASN A 73 -12.05 34.31 27.53
C ASN A 73 -11.70 35.77 27.86
N GLY A 74 -11.55 36.61 26.85
CA GLY A 74 -11.16 38.02 26.97
C GLY A 74 -9.68 38.26 27.28
N ARG A 75 -8.83 37.18 27.24
CA ARG A 75 -7.38 37.28 27.50
C ARG A 75 -6.61 36.63 26.37
N GLY A 76 -5.60 37.33 25.88
CA GLY A 76 -4.68 36.83 24.88
C GLY A 76 -3.44 36.15 25.47
N PHE A 77 -2.68 35.49 24.61
CA PHE A 77 -1.36 34.99 24.96
C PHE A 77 -0.31 36.09 24.76
N PRO A 78 0.60 36.31 25.73
CA PRO A 78 1.61 37.36 25.64
C PRO A 78 2.70 37.09 24.59
N LYS A 79 2.80 35.85 24.10
CA LYS A 79 3.77 35.40 23.08
C LYS A 79 3.07 34.59 22.00
N PRO A 80 3.55 34.63 20.75
CA PRO A 80 3.03 33.78 19.67
C PRO A 80 3.02 32.30 20.03
N GLN A 81 1.95 31.59 19.64
CA GLN A 81 1.71 30.19 19.94
C GLN A 81 1.88 29.34 18.70
N ALA A 82 2.26 28.06 18.87
CA ALA A 82 2.39 27.11 17.77
C ALA A 82 1.01 26.58 17.37
N SER A 83 0.49 27.01 16.23
CA SER A 83 -0.83 26.63 15.72
C SER A 83 -1.01 25.11 15.48
N CYS A 84 0.08 24.39 15.28
CA CYS A 84 0.05 22.92 15.08
C CYS A 84 -0.11 22.11 16.37
N THR A 85 -0.10 22.74 17.54
CA THR A 85 -0.29 22.08 18.85
C THR A 85 -1.37 22.68 19.70
N MET A 86 -1.94 23.83 19.28
CA MET A 86 -2.96 24.55 20.02
C MET A 86 -4.35 24.17 19.51
N PRO A 87 -5.22 23.54 20.34
CA PRO A 87 -6.61 23.31 19.98
C PRO A 87 -7.40 24.61 19.98
N VAL A 88 -8.43 24.67 19.15
CA VAL A 88 -9.36 25.81 19.09
C VAL A 88 -10.26 25.90 20.32
N ALA A 89 -10.71 27.10 20.66
CA ALA A 89 -11.69 27.38 21.71
C ALA A 89 -12.79 28.31 21.20
N GLU A 90 -13.98 28.27 21.84
CA GLU A 90 -15.10 29.11 21.48
C GLU A 90 -14.73 30.58 21.67
N GLY A 91 -15.06 31.43 20.68
CA GLY A 91 -14.75 32.84 20.67
C GLY A 91 -13.28 33.22 20.55
N MET A 92 -12.39 32.22 20.29
CA MET A 92 -10.95 32.49 20.11
C MET A 92 -10.72 33.39 18.89
N VAL A 93 -9.79 34.33 19.02
CA VAL A 93 -9.32 35.18 17.93
C VAL A 93 -7.86 34.83 17.62
N VAL A 94 -7.59 34.45 16.38
CA VAL A 94 -6.27 34.08 15.88
C VAL A 94 -5.86 35.00 14.75
N ARG A 95 -4.64 35.49 14.77
CA ARG A 95 -4.04 36.27 13.69
C ARG A 95 -2.79 35.59 13.19
N THR A 96 -2.81 35.23 11.89
CA THR A 96 -1.67 34.60 11.21
C THR A 96 -0.71 35.64 10.65
N GLN A 97 0.29 35.19 9.87
CA GLN A 97 1.19 36.10 9.16
C GLN A 97 0.49 37.04 8.17
N VAL A 98 -0.78 36.79 7.86
CA VAL A 98 -1.57 37.60 6.95
C VAL A 98 -2.00 38.89 7.61
N SER A 99 -2.47 38.82 8.86
CA SER A 99 -3.05 39.99 9.59
C SER A 99 -2.20 40.46 10.78
N SER A 100 -1.19 39.66 11.24
CA SER A 100 -0.33 40.00 12.38
C SER A 100 1.13 40.25 11.99
N PRO A 101 1.65 41.50 12.17
CA PRO A 101 3.09 41.77 12.06
C PRO A 101 3.93 41.02 13.10
N VAL A 102 3.36 40.64 14.24
CA VAL A 102 4.02 39.90 15.31
C VAL A 102 4.23 38.46 14.87
N ALA A 103 3.18 37.81 14.35
CA ALA A 103 3.27 36.44 13.82
C ALA A 103 4.23 36.40 12.63
N LYS A 104 4.14 37.35 11.71
CA LYS A 104 5.04 37.45 10.56
C LYS A 104 6.51 37.54 10.97
N ARG A 105 6.88 38.45 11.83
CA ARG A 105 8.25 38.59 12.33
C ARG A 105 8.73 37.37 13.08
N ALA A 106 7.87 36.69 13.85
CA ALA A 106 8.22 35.48 14.56
C ALA A 106 8.56 34.35 13.57
N GLN A 107 7.76 34.17 12.52
CA GLN A 107 8.00 33.17 11.48
C GLN A 107 9.26 33.46 10.66
N GLU A 108 9.51 34.72 10.28
CA GLU A 108 10.74 35.18 9.61
C GLU A 108 11.97 34.88 10.46
N GLY A 109 11.92 35.15 11.77
CA GLY A 109 13.02 34.87 12.70
C GLY A 109 13.31 33.37 12.85
N ILE A 110 12.26 32.55 12.95
CA ILE A 110 12.43 31.07 12.97
C ILE A 110 13.07 30.58 11.69
N LEU A 111 12.62 31.07 10.54
CA LEU A 111 13.18 30.69 9.24
C LEU A 111 14.65 31.07 9.12
N GLU A 112 15.02 32.27 9.58
CA GLU A 112 16.42 32.70 9.67
C GLU A 112 17.25 31.73 10.53
N LEU A 113 16.76 31.32 11.71
CA LEU A 113 17.44 30.35 12.57
C LEU A 113 17.63 28.98 11.87
N LEU A 114 16.64 28.52 11.10
CA LEU A 114 16.75 27.28 10.34
C LEU A 114 17.78 27.37 9.20
N LEU A 115 17.94 28.56 8.61
CA LEU A 115 18.86 28.79 7.48
C LEU A 115 20.30 29.07 7.91
N ILE A 116 20.57 29.47 9.14
CA ILE A 116 21.93 29.80 9.64
C ILE A 116 22.94 28.71 9.30
N ASN A 117 22.63 27.46 9.63
CA ASN A 117 23.53 26.32 9.39
C ASN A 117 23.12 25.48 8.15
N HIS A 118 22.02 25.82 7.48
CA HIS A 118 21.61 25.07 6.30
C HIS A 118 22.61 25.27 5.16
N PRO A 119 23.15 24.19 4.53
CA PRO A 119 24.19 24.31 3.50
C PRO A 119 23.62 24.89 2.20
N LEU A 120 24.46 25.51 1.39
CA LEU A 120 24.11 26.02 0.05
C LEU A 120 24.10 24.89 -1.01
N ASP A 121 23.49 23.77 -0.68
CA ASP A 121 23.52 22.53 -1.45
C ASP A 121 22.36 22.42 -2.47
N CYS A 122 21.50 23.41 -2.63
CA CYS A 122 20.34 23.31 -3.54
C CYS A 122 20.69 22.76 -4.93
N PRO A 123 21.81 23.15 -5.57
CA PRO A 123 22.19 22.62 -6.89
C PRO A 123 22.47 21.10 -6.89
N ILE A 124 22.90 20.53 -5.77
CA ILE A 124 23.26 19.11 -5.62
C ILE A 124 22.31 18.36 -4.67
N CYS A 125 21.21 18.98 -4.26
CA CYS A 125 20.21 18.39 -3.37
C CYS A 125 19.03 17.84 -4.18
N ASP A 126 18.72 16.55 -4.02
CA ASP A 126 17.60 15.91 -4.76
C ASP A 126 16.22 16.49 -4.41
N LYS A 127 16.08 17.19 -3.27
CA LYS A 127 14.85 17.90 -2.90
C LYS A 127 14.74 19.27 -3.58
N GLY A 128 15.78 19.75 -4.26
CA GLY A 128 15.78 21.04 -4.95
C GLY A 128 14.69 21.13 -6.03
N GLY A 129 13.81 22.13 -5.94
CA GLY A 129 12.65 22.32 -6.82
C GLY A 129 11.33 21.77 -6.26
N GLU A 130 11.36 20.94 -5.21
CA GLU A 130 10.17 20.46 -4.47
C GLU A 130 10.37 20.60 -2.95
N CYS A 131 11.22 21.53 -2.52
CA CYS A 131 11.64 21.67 -1.13
C CYS A 131 10.77 22.68 -0.38
N PRO A 132 10.00 22.26 0.66
CA PRO A 132 9.25 23.20 1.50
C PRO A 132 10.09 24.31 2.11
N LEU A 133 11.37 24.04 2.43
CA LEU A 133 12.26 25.10 2.98
C LEU A 133 12.56 26.18 1.92
N GLN A 134 12.82 25.80 0.65
CA GLN A 134 12.96 26.78 -0.43
C GLN A 134 11.69 27.61 -0.60
N ASN A 135 10.54 26.95 -0.68
CA ASN A 135 9.25 27.63 -0.90
C ASN A 135 8.95 28.60 0.24
N GLN A 136 9.12 28.18 1.49
CA GLN A 136 8.88 29.05 2.65
C GLN A 136 9.93 30.15 2.81
N ALA A 137 11.19 29.90 2.42
CA ALA A 137 12.22 30.94 2.42
C ALA A 137 11.86 32.08 1.42
N LEU A 138 11.30 31.71 0.26
CA LEU A 138 10.88 32.68 -0.74
C LEU A 138 9.60 33.43 -0.34
N SER A 139 8.62 32.74 0.25
CA SER A 139 7.30 33.33 0.57
C SER A 139 7.23 34.02 1.93
N ASN A 140 7.99 33.57 2.94
CA ASN A 140 7.90 34.00 4.32
C ASN A 140 9.25 34.39 4.94
N GLY A 141 10.35 34.41 4.18
CA GLY A 141 11.68 34.73 4.66
C GLY A 141 12.20 36.07 4.17
N HIS A 142 13.43 36.41 4.57
CA HIS A 142 14.17 37.54 4.04
C HIS A 142 14.95 37.11 2.80
N GLY A 143 15.10 38.03 1.83
CA GLY A 143 15.88 37.78 0.60
C GLY A 143 17.38 37.64 0.83
N GLU A 144 17.89 38.19 1.94
CA GLU A 144 19.31 38.23 2.27
C GLU A 144 19.58 37.61 3.65
N SER A 145 20.76 36.99 3.81
CA SER A 145 21.24 36.47 5.08
C SER A 145 22.09 37.50 5.82
N ARG A 146 21.79 37.72 7.10
CA ARG A 146 22.61 38.55 8.00
C ARG A 146 23.76 37.78 8.66
N TYR A 147 23.81 36.45 8.46
CA TYR A 147 24.79 35.57 9.09
C TYR A 147 26.12 35.59 8.32
N GLY A 148 27.16 36.14 8.93
CA GLY A 148 28.53 36.19 8.39
C GLY A 148 29.46 35.09 8.92
N GLY A 149 28.99 34.15 9.74
CA GLY A 149 29.79 33.10 10.35
C GLY A 149 29.94 31.86 9.46
N VAL A 150 30.77 30.91 9.93
CA VAL A 150 30.98 29.62 9.28
C VAL A 150 29.83 28.66 9.62
N LYS A 151 29.20 28.03 8.62
CA LYS A 151 28.16 27.01 8.80
C LYS A 151 28.75 25.72 9.36
N ARG A 152 28.00 25.02 10.22
CA ARG A 152 28.39 23.70 10.71
C ARG A 152 28.52 22.70 9.56
N THR A 153 29.47 21.80 9.68
CA THR A 153 29.68 20.70 8.73
C THR A 153 29.65 19.36 9.45
N TYR A 154 29.15 18.37 8.77
CA TYR A 154 29.11 16.98 9.18
C TYR A 154 29.59 16.09 8.02
N PRO A 155 30.07 14.86 8.30
CA PRO A 155 30.27 13.86 7.26
C PRO A 155 28.98 13.62 6.49
N LYS A 156 29.06 13.62 5.14
CA LYS A 156 27.89 13.42 4.27
C LYS A 156 28.25 12.79 2.92
N PRO A 157 27.37 11.95 2.35
CA PRO A 157 26.18 11.39 2.99
C PRO A 157 26.54 10.25 3.92
N VAL A 158 25.64 9.95 4.87
CA VAL A 158 25.72 8.75 5.72
C VAL A 158 24.67 7.75 5.23
N ASN A 159 25.06 6.48 5.08
CA ASN A 159 24.13 5.41 4.71
C ASN A 159 23.32 4.99 5.94
N VAL A 160 22.01 5.21 5.90
CA VAL A 160 21.06 4.73 6.91
C VAL A 160 20.66 3.28 6.60
N SER A 161 20.53 2.98 5.32
CA SER A 161 20.32 1.64 4.76
C SER A 161 20.82 1.61 3.31
N ALA A 162 20.72 0.47 2.65
CA ALA A 162 21.02 0.36 1.22
C ALA A 162 20.16 1.29 0.33
N GLN A 163 18.98 1.69 0.82
CA GLN A 163 18.02 2.51 0.08
C GLN A 163 18.01 3.98 0.50
N ILE A 164 18.46 4.30 1.71
CA ILE A 164 18.27 5.62 2.33
C ILE A 164 19.60 6.24 2.72
N LEU A 165 19.80 7.47 2.27
CA LEU A 165 20.96 8.31 2.59
C LEU A 165 20.54 9.45 3.49
N LEU A 166 21.38 9.82 4.47
CA LEU A 166 21.19 10.94 5.38
C LEU A 166 22.28 11.99 5.18
N ASP A 167 21.85 13.23 4.97
CA ASP A 167 22.69 14.42 5.05
C ASP A 167 22.26 15.25 6.26
N ARG A 168 23.07 15.18 7.33
CA ARG A 168 22.74 15.83 8.61
C ARG A 168 22.77 17.35 8.53
N GLU A 169 23.57 17.93 7.64
CA GLU A 169 23.65 19.39 7.48
C GLU A 169 22.36 19.99 6.95
N ARG A 170 21.62 19.26 6.13
CA ARG A 170 20.34 19.71 5.56
C ARG A 170 19.15 19.56 6.50
N CYS A 171 19.35 18.86 7.64
CA CYS A 171 18.27 18.54 8.56
C CYS A 171 17.79 19.78 9.31
N VAL A 172 16.47 20.03 9.34
CA VAL A 172 15.80 21.09 10.11
C VAL A 172 15.24 20.60 11.44
N LEU A 173 15.61 19.40 11.88
CA LEU A 173 15.21 18.79 13.16
C LEU A 173 13.69 18.78 13.42
N CYS A 174 12.90 18.59 12.38
CA CYS A 174 11.45 18.59 12.46
C CYS A 174 10.85 17.32 13.08
N ALA A 175 11.64 16.28 13.28
CA ALA A 175 11.24 15.00 13.84
C ALA A 175 10.11 14.26 13.09
N ARG A 176 9.84 14.57 11.81
CA ARG A 176 8.85 13.81 11.03
C ARG A 176 9.27 12.37 10.83
N CYS A 177 10.55 12.13 10.48
CA CYS A 177 11.07 10.78 10.23
C CYS A 177 11.06 9.91 11.50
N THR A 178 11.46 10.44 12.65
CA THR A 178 11.46 9.70 13.92
C THR A 178 10.04 9.36 14.37
N ARG A 179 9.10 10.31 14.27
CA ARG A 179 7.70 10.06 14.59
C ARG A 179 7.03 9.09 13.62
N PHE A 180 7.33 9.18 12.32
CA PHE A 180 6.85 8.18 11.35
C PHE A 180 7.34 6.78 11.73
N SER A 181 8.64 6.66 11.98
CA SER A 181 9.27 5.38 12.32
C SER A 181 8.65 4.75 13.57
N GLU A 182 8.38 5.53 14.60
CA GLU A 182 7.75 5.07 15.84
C GLU A 182 6.23 4.88 15.69
N GLN A 183 5.52 5.93 15.24
CA GLN A 183 4.06 5.99 15.33
C GLN A 183 3.37 5.18 14.22
N ILE A 184 3.91 5.22 13.00
CA ILE A 184 3.27 4.62 11.84
C ILE A 184 3.83 3.21 11.57
N SER A 185 5.14 3.08 11.31
CA SER A 185 5.73 1.78 10.97
C SER A 185 6.00 0.89 12.18
N GLY A 186 6.21 1.48 13.36
CA GLY A 186 6.60 0.72 14.56
C GLY A 186 8.04 0.23 14.54
N ASP A 187 8.90 0.89 13.79
CA ASP A 187 10.31 0.59 13.62
C ASP A 187 11.16 1.78 14.07
N PRO A 188 11.41 2.00 15.38
CA PRO A 188 12.09 3.18 15.92
C PRO A 188 13.61 3.14 15.71
N PHE A 189 14.07 2.88 14.47
CA PHE A 189 15.50 2.84 14.12
C PHE A 189 16.17 4.20 14.04
N ILE A 190 15.39 5.26 13.84
CA ILE A 190 15.88 6.64 13.75
C ILE A 190 15.42 7.41 14.97
N ALA A 191 16.33 8.02 15.69
CA ALA A 191 16.03 8.80 16.88
C ALA A 191 16.70 10.19 16.83
N LEU A 192 16.25 11.10 17.69
CA LEU A 192 16.98 12.33 17.96
C LEU A 192 18.05 12.03 19.00
N VAL A 193 19.31 12.29 18.66
CA VAL A 193 20.47 12.11 19.53
C VAL A 193 21.07 13.47 19.85
N GLU A 194 21.83 13.56 20.94
CA GLU A 194 22.40 14.79 21.47
C GLU A 194 21.31 15.80 21.91
N ARG A 195 21.68 17.00 22.27
CA ARG A 195 20.79 18.08 22.67
C ARG A 195 21.32 19.45 22.33
N GLY A 196 20.44 20.44 22.34
CA GLY A 196 20.77 21.84 22.06
C GLY A 196 21.35 22.00 20.65
N ALA A 197 22.43 22.74 20.54
CA ALA A 197 23.08 23.02 19.24
C ALA A 197 23.67 21.78 18.55
N LEU A 198 23.94 20.71 19.30
CA LEU A 198 24.50 19.46 18.78
C LEU A 198 23.42 18.43 18.39
N GLN A 199 22.14 18.70 18.69
CA GLN A 199 21.06 17.78 18.38
C GLN A 199 21.04 17.41 16.90
N GLN A 200 20.88 16.13 16.61
CA GLN A 200 20.86 15.59 15.25
C GLN A 200 19.99 14.35 15.16
N VAL A 201 19.64 13.95 13.94
CA VAL A 201 19.05 12.64 13.67
C VAL A 201 20.18 11.61 13.68
N GLY A 202 20.01 10.57 14.47
CA GLY A 202 20.95 9.46 14.61
C GLY A 202 20.27 8.11 14.42
N PHE A 203 21.10 7.12 14.19
CA PHE A 203 20.75 5.71 14.13
C PHE A 203 21.96 4.89 14.59
N TYR A 204 21.76 3.62 14.91
CA TYR A 204 22.84 2.71 15.25
C TYR A 204 23.47 2.17 13.97
N GLU A 205 24.78 2.38 13.78
CA GLU A 205 25.50 1.91 12.58
C GLU A 205 25.52 0.39 12.44
N GLN A 206 25.45 -0.32 13.57
CA GLN A 206 25.45 -1.78 13.64
C GLN A 206 24.05 -2.40 13.49
N ASP A 207 23.00 -1.58 13.49
CA ASP A 207 21.61 -1.99 13.34
C ASP A 207 20.99 -1.23 12.16
N PRO A 208 21.08 -1.78 10.94
CA PRO A 208 20.60 -1.10 9.74
C PRO A 208 19.08 -0.86 9.82
N TYR A 209 18.62 0.21 9.18
CA TYR A 209 17.21 0.55 9.13
C TYR A 209 16.43 -0.49 8.33
N ASP A 210 16.14 -1.62 8.96
CA ASP A 210 15.40 -2.75 8.43
C ASP A 210 13.89 -2.59 8.68
N SER A 211 13.23 -1.87 7.79
CA SER A 211 11.79 -1.62 7.84
C SER A 211 11.17 -1.80 6.46
N TYR A 212 9.99 -2.43 6.40
CA TYR A 212 9.19 -2.50 5.18
C TYR A 212 8.72 -1.14 4.66
N PHE A 213 8.90 -0.07 5.44
CA PHE A 213 8.35 1.26 5.19
C PHE A 213 9.43 2.35 5.16
N SER A 214 10.70 1.99 5.07
CA SER A 214 11.83 2.91 5.23
C SER A 214 11.79 4.09 4.25
N GLY A 215 11.34 3.87 3.02
CA GLY A 215 11.26 4.89 1.97
C GLY A 215 10.31 6.05 2.27
N ASN A 216 9.35 5.89 3.20
CA ASN A 216 8.47 7.00 3.58
C ASN A 216 9.21 8.12 4.29
N VAL A 217 10.32 7.85 4.98
CA VAL A 217 11.11 8.92 5.62
C VAL A 217 11.72 9.89 4.60
N VAL A 218 11.95 9.44 3.36
CA VAL A 218 12.38 10.30 2.26
C VAL A 218 11.24 11.22 1.79
N GLN A 219 10.05 10.65 1.61
CA GLN A 219 8.88 11.40 1.13
C GLN A 219 8.44 12.44 2.16
N ILE A 220 8.35 12.05 3.45
CA ILE A 220 7.87 12.90 4.53
C ILE A 220 8.89 13.97 4.96
N CYS A 221 10.18 13.78 4.64
CA CYS A 221 11.23 14.74 4.96
C CYS A 221 11.00 16.05 4.20
N PRO A 222 10.82 17.18 4.88
CA PRO A 222 10.53 18.46 4.22
C PRO A 222 11.74 19.08 3.52
N VAL A 223 12.91 18.48 3.69
CA VAL A 223 14.18 18.95 3.11
C VAL A 223 14.96 17.79 2.50
N GLY A 224 16.09 18.04 1.88
CA GLY A 224 16.95 17.01 1.31
C GLY A 224 17.88 16.31 2.31
N ALA A 225 17.47 16.22 3.59
CA ALA A 225 18.26 15.51 4.60
C ALA A 225 18.19 13.99 4.40
N LEU A 226 16.99 13.44 4.19
CA LEU A 226 16.81 12.04 3.84
C LEU A 226 16.51 11.93 2.35
N THR A 227 17.28 11.13 1.62
CA THR A 227 17.19 10.96 0.17
C THR A 227 17.25 9.50 -0.22
N SER A 228 16.65 9.16 -1.36
CA SER A 228 16.69 7.80 -1.91
C SER A 228 17.99 7.55 -2.67
N ALA A 229 18.72 6.48 -2.35
CA ALA A 229 19.90 6.07 -3.09
C ALA A 229 19.59 5.80 -4.57
N ALA A 230 18.44 5.17 -4.86
CA ALA A 230 18.02 4.84 -6.22
C ALA A 230 17.65 6.07 -7.07
N TYR A 231 17.20 7.16 -6.44
CA TYR A 231 16.80 8.39 -7.14
C TYR A 231 17.92 9.44 -7.20
N ARG A 232 18.96 9.32 -6.35
CA ARG A 232 20.00 10.33 -6.21
C ARG A 232 20.59 10.73 -7.56
N PHE A 233 20.53 12.04 -7.86
CA PHE A 233 21.03 12.67 -9.09
C PHE A 233 20.40 12.18 -10.41
N GLN A 234 19.22 11.54 -10.35
CA GLN A 234 18.56 11.01 -11.56
C GLN A 234 17.78 12.05 -12.36
N ALA A 235 17.12 12.99 -11.68
CA ALA A 235 16.31 14.02 -12.31
C ALA A 235 16.00 15.17 -11.36
N ARG A 236 15.54 16.30 -11.92
CA ARG A 236 14.91 17.38 -11.16
C ARG A 236 13.39 17.25 -11.23
N PRO A 237 12.63 17.74 -10.22
CA PRO A 237 11.17 17.63 -10.22
C PRO A 237 10.51 18.22 -11.47
N PHE A 238 11.03 19.33 -12.00
CA PHE A 238 10.51 19.97 -13.20
C PHE A 238 10.80 19.21 -14.51
N ASP A 239 11.72 18.23 -14.49
CA ASP A 239 12.00 17.32 -15.61
C ASP A 239 11.06 16.10 -15.62
N LEU A 240 10.33 15.88 -14.53
CA LEU A 240 9.52 14.70 -14.34
C LEU A 240 8.09 14.92 -14.83
N LYS A 241 7.53 13.87 -15.42
CA LYS A 241 6.08 13.71 -15.56
C LYS A 241 5.61 12.74 -14.51
N SER A 242 4.51 13.07 -13.86
CA SER A 242 3.90 12.24 -12.81
C SER A 242 2.63 11.59 -13.34
N THR A 243 2.47 10.29 -13.10
CA THR A 243 1.27 9.53 -13.42
C THR A 243 0.79 8.84 -12.17
N THR A 244 -0.47 9.11 -11.79
CA THR A 244 -1.14 8.37 -10.72
C THR A 244 -1.58 7.01 -11.25
N THR A 245 -1.26 5.95 -10.50
CA THR A 245 -1.62 4.57 -10.85
C THR A 245 -1.70 3.72 -9.59
N SER A 246 -2.06 2.44 -9.74
CA SER A 246 -2.08 1.47 -8.66
C SER A 246 -0.76 0.71 -8.58
N CYS A 247 -0.33 0.37 -7.37
CA CYS A 247 0.80 -0.52 -7.13
C CYS A 247 0.47 -1.95 -7.58
N ASP A 248 1.39 -2.60 -8.28
CA ASP A 248 1.24 -3.95 -8.85
C ASP A 248 1.93 -5.06 -8.05
N HIS A 249 2.50 -4.75 -6.88
CA HIS A 249 3.29 -5.72 -6.12
C HIS A 249 2.48 -6.65 -5.23
N CYS A 250 1.38 -6.17 -4.65
CA CYS A 250 0.50 -6.98 -3.80
C CYS A 250 -0.96 -6.54 -3.94
N ALA A 251 -1.87 -7.28 -3.32
CA ALA A 251 -3.31 -7.02 -3.38
C ALA A 251 -3.79 -5.82 -2.55
N GLY A 252 -2.88 -5.03 -1.95
CA GLY A 252 -3.23 -3.89 -1.12
C GLY A 252 -3.92 -2.73 -1.84
N GLY A 253 -3.81 -2.65 -3.17
CA GLY A 253 -4.47 -1.61 -3.96
C GLY A 253 -3.94 -0.19 -3.74
N CYS A 254 -2.72 -0.03 -3.24
CA CYS A 254 -2.13 1.27 -2.93
C CYS A 254 -2.08 2.17 -4.16
N GLU A 255 -2.53 3.42 -4.00
CA GLU A 255 -2.27 4.45 -4.99
C GLU A 255 -0.80 4.88 -4.94
N ILE A 256 -0.18 4.94 -6.09
CA ILE A 256 1.18 5.44 -6.27
C ILE A 256 1.23 6.54 -7.31
N ARG A 257 2.18 7.44 -7.12
CA ARG A 257 2.61 8.39 -8.13
C ARG A 257 3.92 7.93 -8.74
N ALA A 258 3.87 7.51 -10.00
CA ALA A 258 5.05 7.12 -10.77
C ALA A 258 5.64 8.35 -11.47
N ASP A 259 6.78 8.82 -11.00
CA ASP A 259 7.52 9.93 -11.59
C ASP A 259 8.48 9.38 -12.64
N HIS A 260 8.31 9.80 -13.89
CA HIS A 260 9.09 9.29 -15.02
C HIS A 260 9.67 10.41 -15.90
N ARG A 261 10.75 10.09 -16.61
CA ARG A 261 11.39 10.94 -17.62
C ARG A 261 11.79 10.08 -18.81
N HIS A 262 11.50 10.50 -20.03
CA HIS A 262 11.82 9.76 -21.26
C HIS A 262 11.39 8.28 -21.21
N HIS A 263 10.12 8.04 -20.81
CA HIS A 263 9.52 6.70 -20.67
C HIS A 263 10.21 5.78 -19.65
N GLN A 264 11.07 6.32 -18.79
CA GLN A 264 11.73 5.59 -17.73
C GLN A 264 11.28 6.10 -16.36
N VAL A 265 10.69 5.23 -15.56
CA VAL A 265 10.32 5.53 -14.16
C VAL A 265 11.58 5.88 -13.38
N LYS A 266 11.60 6.99 -12.68
CA LYS A 266 12.72 7.45 -11.85
C LYS A 266 12.49 7.18 -10.38
N ARG A 267 11.25 7.32 -9.90
CA ARG A 267 10.84 7.00 -8.54
C ARG A 267 9.34 6.71 -8.46
N HIS A 268 8.95 5.94 -7.45
CA HIS A 268 7.57 5.88 -6.98
C HIS A 268 7.43 6.66 -5.68
N GLN A 269 6.32 7.36 -5.53
CA GLN A 269 5.90 7.97 -4.28
C GLN A 269 4.51 7.45 -3.92
N ALA A 270 4.16 7.47 -2.64
CA ALA A 270 2.78 7.21 -2.26
C ALA A 270 1.88 8.29 -2.88
N GLY A 271 0.71 7.88 -3.36
CA GLY A 271 -0.36 8.79 -3.71
C GLY A 271 -1.04 9.37 -2.46
N ASP A 272 -2.11 10.10 -2.67
CA ASP A 272 -2.98 10.64 -1.61
C ASP A 272 -4.34 9.95 -1.70
N ALA A 273 -4.43 8.77 -1.09
CA ALA A 273 -5.63 7.93 -1.08
C ALA A 273 -6.05 7.58 0.34
N PRO A 274 -6.82 8.47 1.01
CA PRO A 274 -7.25 8.28 2.39
C PRO A 274 -7.99 6.96 2.64
N GLU A 275 -8.74 6.47 1.66
CA GLU A 275 -9.49 5.22 1.76
C GLU A 275 -8.59 3.98 1.71
N VAL A 276 -7.39 4.05 1.12
CA VAL A 276 -6.51 2.90 0.89
C VAL A 276 -5.23 3.02 1.69
N ASN A 277 -4.24 3.77 1.19
CA ASN A 277 -2.90 3.83 1.78
C ASN A 277 -2.55 5.18 2.39
N GLU A 278 -3.53 6.09 2.53
CA GLU A 278 -3.26 7.45 3.02
C GLU A 278 -2.12 8.09 2.20
N GLU A 279 -1.01 8.43 2.82
CA GLU A 279 0.20 8.93 2.16
C GLU A 279 1.39 7.95 2.31
N TRP A 280 1.12 6.66 2.61
CA TRP A 280 2.15 5.67 2.92
C TRP A 280 2.31 4.63 1.82
N LEU A 281 3.54 4.14 1.65
CA LEU A 281 3.87 3.08 0.69
C LEU A 281 4.94 2.17 1.28
N CYS A 282 4.80 0.86 1.11
CA CYS A 282 5.87 -0.06 1.49
C CYS A 282 7.08 0.05 0.53
N ASP A 283 8.23 -0.41 0.99
CA ASP A 283 9.47 -0.32 0.20
C ASP A 283 9.44 -1.19 -1.05
N LYS A 284 8.69 -2.30 -1.04
CA LYS A 284 8.43 -3.11 -2.24
C LYS A 284 7.76 -2.26 -3.34
N GLY A 285 6.66 -1.57 -3.02
CA GLY A 285 5.97 -0.69 -3.96
C GLY A 285 6.81 0.53 -4.38
N ARG A 286 7.61 1.06 -3.44
CA ARG A 286 8.43 2.25 -3.68
C ARG A 286 9.65 1.99 -4.56
N PHE A 287 10.34 0.88 -4.38
CA PHE A 287 11.62 0.59 -5.05
C PHE A 287 11.54 -0.53 -6.09
N GLY A 288 10.45 -1.31 -6.11
CA GLY A 288 10.28 -2.46 -6.99
C GLY A 288 10.34 -2.15 -8.50
N PHE A 289 10.07 -0.90 -8.89
CA PHE A 289 10.17 -0.46 -10.30
C PHE A 289 11.55 -0.69 -10.93
N VAL A 290 12.61 -0.84 -10.13
CA VAL A 290 13.98 -1.13 -10.62
C VAL A 290 14.04 -2.47 -11.37
N SER A 291 13.19 -3.45 -11.00
CA SER A 291 13.11 -4.75 -11.68
C SER A 291 12.76 -4.63 -13.16
N GLY A 292 12.03 -3.56 -13.53
CA GLY A 292 11.70 -3.25 -14.92
C GLY A 292 12.90 -2.82 -15.79
N ARG A 293 14.08 -2.63 -15.20
CA ARG A 293 15.30 -2.14 -15.87
C ARG A 293 16.39 -3.20 -16.00
N GLY A 294 16.12 -4.45 -15.59
CA GLY A 294 17.08 -5.54 -15.71
C GLY A 294 17.53 -5.72 -17.15
N GLU A 295 18.82 -5.96 -17.36
CA GLU A 295 19.40 -6.20 -18.70
C GLU A 295 18.93 -7.53 -19.30
N ASP A 296 18.49 -8.45 -18.45
CA ASP A 296 17.94 -9.76 -18.79
C ASP A 296 16.47 -9.73 -19.23
N ARG A 297 15.82 -8.56 -19.23
CA ARG A 297 14.44 -8.45 -19.70
C ARG A 297 14.31 -8.69 -21.19
N LEU A 298 13.31 -9.51 -21.55
CA LEU A 298 12.96 -9.74 -22.95
C LEU A 298 12.43 -8.46 -23.60
N THR A 299 13.11 -7.97 -24.64
CA THR A 299 12.75 -6.78 -25.39
C THR A 299 12.15 -7.08 -26.76
N ARG A 300 12.24 -8.32 -27.21
CA ARG A 300 11.74 -8.82 -28.51
C ARG A 300 11.17 -10.22 -28.34
N PRO A 301 10.22 -10.63 -29.21
CA PRO A 301 9.77 -12.01 -29.26
C PRO A 301 10.91 -12.99 -29.54
N LEU A 302 10.83 -14.16 -28.94
CA LEU A 302 11.76 -15.27 -29.18
C LEU A 302 10.98 -16.48 -29.67
N VAL A 303 11.51 -17.15 -30.69
CA VAL A 303 10.97 -18.43 -31.21
C VAL A 303 12.06 -19.49 -31.16
N ARG A 304 11.70 -20.71 -30.72
CA ARG A 304 12.63 -21.81 -30.65
C ARG A 304 12.80 -22.42 -32.06
N ARG A 305 14.04 -22.37 -32.60
CA ARG A 305 14.41 -22.96 -33.86
C ARG A 305 15.62 -23.89 -33.62
N ASN A 306 15.51 -25.13 -34.03
CA ASN A 306 16.57 -26.16 -33.82
C ASN A 306 17.02 -26.25 -32.34
N GLY A 307 16.06 -26.17 -31.39
CA GLY A 307 16.33 -26.29 -29.96
C GLY A 307 16.81 -24.99 -29.29
N VAL A 308 17.12 -23.91 -30.03
CA VAL A 308 17.64 -22.64 -29.50
C VAL A 308 16.62 -21.52 -29.68
N LEU A 309 16.44 -20.70 -28.63
CA LEU A 309 15.61 -19.47 -28.69
C LEU A 309 16.33 -18.43 -29.54
N GLN A 310 15.67 -17.94 -30.58
CA GLN A 310 16.16 -16.91 -31.49
C GLN A 310 15.18 -15.75 -31.56
N VAL A 311 15.71 -14.55 -31.73
CA VAL A 311 14.90 -13.33 -31.93
C VAL A 311 14.04 -13.50 -33.19
N ALA A 312 12.76 -13.16 -33.06
CA ALA A 312 11.78 -13.21 -34.15
C ALA A 312 10.99 -11.89 -34.21
N SER A 313 10.35 -11.66 -35.34
CA SER A 313 9.33 -10.61 -35.47
C SER A 313 8.03 -11.03 -34.75
N TRP A 314 7.16 -10.09 -34.47
CA TRP A 314 5.83 -10.38 -33.90
C TRP A 314 4.99 -11.30 -34.80
N PRO A 315 4.91 -11.08 -36.13
CA PRO A 315 4.20 -12.01 -37.02
C PRO A 315 4.73 -13.44 -36.92
N GLU A 316 6.05 -13.64 -37.03
CA GLU A 316 6.67 -14.97 -36.91
C GLU A 316 6.37 -15.65 -35.56
N ALA A 317 6.42 -14.87 -34.46
CA ALA A 317 6.15 -15.42 -33.14
C ALA A 317 4.67 -15.80 -32.96
N ILE A 318 3.76 -14.98 -33.50
CA ILE A 318 2.32 -15.26 -33.48
C ILE A 318 2.00 -16.47 -34.35
N ASP A 319 2.57 -16.58 -35.56
CA ASP A 319 2.37 -17.72 -36.44
C ASP A 319 2.84 -19.02 -35.78
N ALA A 320 3.99 -19.01 -35.13
CA ALA A 320 4.52 -20.16 -34.39
C ALA A 320 3.60 -20.56 -33.22
N ALA A 321 3.09 -19.56 -32.45
CA ALA A 321 2.15 -19.80 -31.36
C ALA A 321 0.82 -20.38 -31.87
N VAL A 322 0.26 -19.82 -32.95
CA VAL A 322 -0.98 -20.30 -33.57
C VAL A 322 -0.82 -21.74 -34.09
N ALA A 323 0.32 -22.04 -34.74
CA ALA A 323 0.58 -23.40 -35.22
C ALA A 323 0.66 -24.42 -34.07
N GLY A 324 1.36 -24.08 -33.00
CA GLY A 324 1.48 -24.91 -31.79
C GLY A 324 0.13 -25.14 -31.10
N LEU A 325 -0.64 -24.10 -30.88
CA LEU A 325 -1.96 -24.20 -30.24
C LEU A 325 -2.95 -24.98 -31.09
N LYS A 326 -2.96 -24.81 -32.42
CA LYS A 326 -3.79 -25.59 -33.33
C LYS A 326 -3.42 -27.08 -33.31
N ALA A 327 -2.13 -27.38 -33.25
CA ALA A 327 -1.65 -28.78 -33.17
C ALA A 327 -2.05 -29.43 -31.82
N ALA A 328 -2.08 -28.69 -30.74
CA ALA A 328 -2.50 -29.17 -29.43
C ALA A 328 -4.03 -29.37 -29.31
N GLY A 329 -4.82 -28.63 -30.09
CA GLY A 329 -6.30 -28.67 -30.02
C GLY A 329 -6.79 -28.23 -28.67
N THR A 330 -7.60 -29.07 -27.99
CA THR A 330 -8.12 -28.78 -26.62
C THR A 330 -7.15 -29.19 -25.51
N ALA A 331 -6.04 -29.87 -25.84
CA ALA A 331 -5.03 -30.34 -24.90
C ALA A 331 -4.06 -29.21 -24.50
N VAL A 332 -4.62 -28.07 -24.08
CA VAL A 332 -3.90 -26.86 -23.71
C VAL A 332 -4.20 -26.51 -22.25
N GLY A 333 -3.15 -26.22 -21.49
CA GLY A 333 -3.23 -25.60 -20.18
C GLY A 333 -3.07 -24.08 -20.28
N VAL A 334 -3.83 -23.33 -19.48
CA VAL A 334 -3.79 -21.86 -19.45
C VAL A 334 -3.49 -21.39 -18.04
N LEU A 335 -2.37 -20.71 -17.85
CA LEU A 335 -1.85 -20.25 -16.57
C LEU A 335 -1.68 -18.72 -16.60
N PRO A 336 -2.72 -17.93 -16.34
CA PRO A 336 -2.63 -16.48 -16.40
C PRO A 336 -1.91 -15.86 -15.21
N GLY A 337 -1.66 -16.63 -14.13
CA GLY A 337 -1.07 -16.12 -12.90
C GLY A 337 -1.89 -15.03 -12.21
N GLY A 338 -1.39 -14.56 -11.05
CA GLY A 338 -2.07 -13.54 -10.22
C GLY A 338 -1.52 -12.12 -10.42
N ARG A 339 -0.79 -11.81 -11.50
CA ARG A 339 -0.15 -10.51 -11.72
C ARG A 339 -0.69 -9.74 -12.93
N LEU A 340 -1.71 -10.27 -13.59
CA LEU A 340 -2.33 -9.64 -14.75
C LEU A 340 -3.35 -8.58 -14.32
N THR A 341 -3.58 -7.60 -15.21
CA THR A 341 -4.74 -6.71 -15.07
C THR A 341 -6.04 -7.50 -15.29
N VAL A 342 -7.16 -6.96 -14.83
CA VAL A 342 -8.49 -7.55 -15.00
C VAL A 342 -8.80 -7.80 -16.47
N GLU A 343 -8.46 -6.85 -17.35
CA GLU A 343 -8.69 -6.94 -18.80
C GLU A 343 -7.90 -8.10 -19.42
N ASN A 344 -6.64 -8.24 -19.05
CA ASN A 344 -5.80 -9.33 -19.54
C ASN A 344 -6.28 -10.68 -19.01
N ALA A 345 -6.59 -10.78 -17.72
CA ALA A 345 -7.15 -12.00 -17.13
C ALA A 345 -8.46 -12.41 -17.82
N TYR A 346 -9.35 -11.43 -18.08
CA TYR A 346 -10.57 -11.66 -18.84
C TYR A 346 -10.31 -12.15 -20.26
N ALA A 347 -9.33 -11.57 -20.95
CA ALA A 347 -8.95 -12.01 -22.29
C ALA A 347 -8.47 -13.47 -22.30
N TYR A 348 -7.64 -13.88 -21.32
CA TYR A 348 -7.23 -15.26 -21.16
C TYR A 348 -8.41 -16.20 -20.87
N SER A 349 -9.31 -15.80 -19.97
CA SER A 349 -10.50 -16.56 -19.62
C SER A 349 -11.41 -16.78 -20.84
N ARG A 350 -11.67 -15.74 -21.61
CA ARG A 350 -12.47 -15.80 -22.83
C ARG A 350 -11.77 -16.65 -23.90
N PHE A 351 -10.49 -16.40 -24.16
CA PHE A 351 -9.72 -17.12 -25.18
C PHE A 351 -9.66 -18.63 -24.91
N ALA A 352 -9.41 -19.03 -23.66
CA ALA A 352 -9.39 -20.43 -23.26
C ALA A 352 -10.70 -21.15 -23.63
N ARG A 353 -11.83 -20.54 -23.36
CA ARG A 353 -13.15 -21.17 -23.50
C ARG A 353 -13.73 -21.06 -24.89
N THR A 354 -13.49 -19.93 -25.58
CA THR A 354 -14.12 -19.69 -26.90
C THR A 354 -13.25 -20.11 -28.07
N VAL A 355 -11.92 -20.09 -27.93
CA VAL A 355 -10.99 -20.40 -29.02
C VAL A 355 -10.30 -21.75 -28.80
N LEU A 356 -9.80 -22.00 -27.59
CA LEU A 356 -9.13 -23.26 -27.27
C LEU A 356 -10.12 -24.36 -26.86
N GLY A 357 -11.35 -24.01 -26.49
CA GLY A 357 -12.39 -24.96 -26.12
C GLY A 357 -12.10 -25.73 -24.83
N THR A 358 -11.39 -25.12 -23.88
CA THR A 358 -10.98 -25.76 -22.64
C THR A 358 -11.31 -24.92 -21.39
N ASN A 359 -11.59 -25.59 -20.27
CA ASN A 359 -11.66 -25.02 -18.93
C ASN A 359 -10.36 -25.22 -18.12
N ASN A 360 -9.29 -25.75 -18.72
CA ASN A 360 -7.98 -25.87 -18.09
C ASN A 360 -7.34 -24.49 -17.94
N ILE A 361 -7.90 -23.67 -17.04
CA ILE A 361 -7.40 -22.33 -16.72
C ILE A 361 -7.37 -22.15 -15.21
N ASP A 362 -6.19 -21.85 -14.67
CA ASP A 362 -6.02 -21.59 -13.23
C ASP A 362 -4.97 -20.50 -13.00
N PHE A 363 -5.35 -19.44 -12.28
CA PHE A 363 -4.43 -18.37 -11.90
C PHE A 363 -3.52 -18.76 -10.72
N ARG A 364 -3.86 -19.83 -9.96
CA ARG A 364 -3.19 -20.25 -8.74
C ARG A 364 -1.94 -21.08 -9.04
N SER A 365 -1.01 -20.52 -9.82
CA SER A 365 0.30 -21.15 -10.06
C SER A 365 1.18 -21.07 -8.82
N ARG A 366 0.75 -21.69 -7.72
CA ARG A 366 1.33 -21.73 -6.37
C ARG A 366 0.77 -22.92 -5.61
N ALA A 367 1.19 -23.10 -4.35
CA ALA A 367 0.52 -24.04 -3.45
C ALA A 367 -0.97 -23.69 -3.34
N ALA A 368 -1.83 -24.62 -3.67
CA ALA A 368 -3.29 -24.46 -3.70
C ALA A 368 -3.94 -25.81 -3.40
N SER A 369 -5.25 -25.77 -3.09
CA SER A 369 -6.04 -26.98 -2.86
C SER A 369 -7.40 -26.90 -3.55
N GLU A 370 -8.09 -28.03 -3.62
CA GLU A 370 -9.45 -28.12 -4.11
C GLU A 370 -10.41 -27.41 -3.13
N GLU A 371 -10.18 -27.57 -1.83
CA GLU A 371 -10.89 -26.80 -0.78
C GLU A 371 -10.80 -25.30 -0.99
N GLU A 372 -9.63 -24.79 -1.41
CA GLU A 372 -9.50 -23.38 -1.76
C GLU A 372 -10.35 -23.00 -2.98
N ALA A 373 -10.41 -23.85 -4.00
CA ALA A 373 -11.25 -23.59 -5.18
C ALA A 373 -12.72 -23.44 -4.78
N GLU A 374 -13.23 -24.32 -3.92
CA GLU A 374 -14.58 -24.25 -3.39
C GLU A 374 -14.81 -23.02 -2.50
N PHE A 375 -13.85 -22.70 -1.64
CA PHE A 375 -13.88 -21.53 -0.80
C PHE A 375 -13.93 -20.25 -1.64
N LEU A 376 -13.06 -20.10 -2.63
CA LEU A 376 -13.05 -18.95 -3.51
C LEU A 376 -14.35 -18.83 -4.32
N ALA A 377 -14.87 -19.94 -4.81
CA ALA A 377 -16.15 -19.96 -5.55
C ALA A 377 -17.35 -19.55 -4.69
N SER A 378 -17.40 -20.00 -3.43
CA SER A 378 -18.56 -19.79 -2.55
C SER A 378 -18.49 -18.51 -1.72
N ARG A 379 -17.28 -18.00 -1.42
CA ARG A 379 -17.08 -16.91 -0.47
C ARG A 379 -16.48 -15.64 -1.06
N VAL A 380 -15.81 -15.72 -2.22
CA VAL A 380 -15.06 -14.60 -2.80
C VAL A 380 -15.63 -14.22 -4.17
N ALA A 381 -15.75 -15.19 -5.08
CA ALA A 381 -16.14 -14.95 -6.46
C ALA A 381 -17.55 -14.36 -6.57
N GLY A 382 -17.73 -13.34 -7.41
CA GLY A 382 -19.00 -12.69 -7.65
C GLY A 382 -19.56 -11.88 -6.47
N ARG A 383 -18.82 -11.78 -5.36
CA ARG A 383 -19.14 -10.93 -4.21
C ARG A 383 -18.29 -9.68 -4.27
N GLY A 384 -18.78 -8.55 -3.89
CA GLY A 384 -17.99 -7.33 -3.81
C GLY A 384 -16.95 -7.38 -2.66
N MET A 385 -16.44 -6.22 -2.32
CA MET A 385 -15.56 -6.05 -1.16
C MET A 385 -16.42 -6.02 0.12
N ASP A 386 -16.45 -7.13 0.86
CA ASP A 386 -17.22 -7.24 2.10
C ASP A 386 -16.55 -6.50 3.28
N VAL A 387 -15.23 -6.29 3.25
CA VAL A 387 -14.46 -5.62 4.29
C VAL A 387 -13.58 -4.55 3.65
N THR A 388 -13.77 -3.30 4.06
CA THR A 388 -12.97 -2.15 3.63
C THR A 388 -11.87 -1.83 4.66
N TYR A 389 -10.92 -0.96 4.31
CA TYR A 389 -9.93 -0.45 5.26
C TYR A 389 -10.58 0.34 6.40
N ALA A 390 -11.66 1.07 6.14
CA ALA A 390 -12.43 1.76 7.16
C ALA A 390 -13.09 0.78 8.15
N ASP A 391 -13.58 -0.35 7.65
CA ASP A 391 -14.13 -1.41 8.51
C ASP A 391 -13.06 -2.01 9.43
N LEU A 392 -11.84 -2.21 8.92
CA LEU A 392 -10.71 -2.67 9.75
C LEU A 392 -10.36 -1.67 10.84
N GLU A 393 -10.38 -0.37 10.53
CA GLU A 393 -10.13 0.69 11.52
C GLU A 393 -11.24 0.80 12.57
N ALA A 394 -12.48 0.48 12.21
CA ALA A 394 -13.64 0.52 13.10
C ALA A 394 -13.90 -0.80 13.84
N ALA A 395 -13.20 -1.88 13.50
CA ALA A 395 -13.39 -3.19 14.10
C ALA A 395 -13.04 -3.20 15.58
N LYS A 396 -13.74 -4.03 16.36
CA LYS A 396 -13.42 -4.29 17.77
C LYS A 396 -12.35 -5.36 17.92
N HIS A 397 -12.37 -6.34 17.04
CA HIS A 397 -11.48 -7.48 17.05
C HIS A 397 -11.17 -7.94 15.61
N VAL A 398 -9.92 -8.23 15.34
CA VAL A 398 -9.45 -8.83 14.07
C VAL A 398 -8.69 -10.10 14.39
N VAL A 399 -9.03 -11.18 13.69
CA VAL A 399 -8.34 -12.48 13.80
C VAL A 399 -7.57 -12.73 12.50
N LEU A 400 -6.27 -12.96 12.62
CA LEU A 400 -5.37 -13.27 11.52
C LEU A 400 -5.18 -14.79 11.45
N VAL A 401 -5.54 -15.39 10.31
CA VAL A 401 -5.46 -16.84 10.07
C VAL A 401 -4.55 -17.10 8.88
N SER A 402 -3.43 -17.78 9.10
CA SER A 402 -2.41 -18.04 8.06
C SER A 402 -2.00 -16.77 7.28
N TYR A 403 -1.97 -15.62 7.96
CA TYR A 403 -1.77 -14.32 7.34
C TYR A 403 -0.83 -13.43 8.16
N GLU A 404 0.22 -12.90 7.51
CA GLU A 404 1.15 -11.94 8.10
C GLU A 404 1.03 -10.60 7.34
N PRO A 405 0.24 -9.66 7.86
CA PRO A 405 -0.09 -8.44 7.11
C PRO A 405 1.12 -7.55 6.82
N GLU A 406 2.15 -7.51 7.69
CA GLU A 406 3.33 -6.67 7.46
C GLU A 406 4.09 -7.10 6.20
N ASP A 407 4.25 -8.40 5.99
CA ASP A 407 5.00 -9.00 4.88
C ASP A 407 4.13 -9.15 3.62
N GLU A 408 2.90 -9.64 3.78
CA GLU A 408 2.05 -10.03 2.65
C GLU A 408 1.29 -8.85 2.04
N THR A 409 0.74 -7.95 2.87
CA THR A 409 -0.05 -6.80 2.42
C THR A 409 0.16 -5.62 3.35
N SER A 410 1.32 -5.00 3.25
CA SER A 410 1.84 -4.02 4.22
C SER A 410 0.89 -2.83 4.53
N VAL A 411 0.00 -2.44 3.59
CA VAL A 411 -0.99 -1.38 3.87
C VAL A 411 -2.03 -1.84 4.89
N VAL A 412 -2.44 -3.11 4.87
CA VAL A 412 -3.35 -3.68 5.88
C VAL A 412 -2.70 -3.62 7.26
N PHE A 413 -1.40 -3.95 7.35
CA PHE A 413 -0.65 -3.79 8.59
C PHE A 413 -0.71 -2.36 9.13
N LEU A 414 -0.47 -1.34 8.29
CA LEU A 414 -0.52 0.06 8.72
C LEU A 414 -1.90 0.47 9.21
N ARG A 415 -2.98 0.01 8.56
CA ARG A 415 -4.36 0.26 8.97
C ARG A 415 -4.69 -0.41 10.31
N LEU A 416 -4.31 -1.67 10.48
CA LEU A 416 -4.47 -2.38 11.76
C LEU A 416 -3.67 -1.70 12.88
N ARG A 417 -2.42 -1.31 12.63
CA ARG A 417 -1.59 -0.62 13.59
C ARG A 417 -2.18 0.73 14.00
N LYS A 418 -2.69 1.50 13.04
CA LYS A 418 -3.41 2.75 13.31
C LYS A 418 -4.62 2.51 14.22
N ALA A 419 -5.42 1.48 13.93
CA ALA A 419 -6.59 1.12 14.72
C ALA A 419 -6.24 0.65 16.13
N VAL A 420 -5.19 -0.15 16.29
CA VAL A 420 -4.66 -0.55 17.60
C VAL A 420 -4.26 0.67 18.43
N ARG A 421 -3.49 1.59 17.83
CA ARG A 421 -2.99 2.78 18.54
C ARG A 421 -4.09 3.81 18.88
N LYS A 422 -5.04 4.04 17.98
CA LYS A 422 -6.01 5.16 18.09
C LYS A 422 -7.39 4.72 18.55
N HIS A 423 -7.77 3.48 18.27
CA HIS A 423 -9.14 2.99 18.50
C HIS A 423 -9.23 1.78 19.42
N GLY A 424 -8.09 1.27 19.91
CA GLY A 424 -8.05 0.14 20.84
C GLY A 424 -8.47 -1.19 20.20
N LEU A 425 -8.28 -1.33 18.87
CA LEU A 425 -8.51 -2.59 18.17
C LEU A 425 -7.73 -3.73 18.82
N LYS A 426 -8.39 -4.85 19.08
CA LYS A 426 -7.75 -6.10 19.49
C LYS A 426 -7.38 -6.91 18.24
N VAL A 427 -6.16 -7.39 18.17
CA VAL A 427 -5.70 -8.29 17.10
C VAL A 427 -5.28 -9.62 17.74
N THR A 428 -5.73 -10.72 17.15
CA THR A 428 -5.32 -12.07 17.53
C THR A 428 -4.72 -12.76 16.30
N THR A 429 -3.60 -13.44 16.45
CA THR A 429 -2.98 -14.21 15.37
C THR A 429 -2.84 -15.68 15.78
N LEU A 430 -3.19 -16.58 14.87
CA LEU A 430 -2.96 -18.01 14.98
C LEU A 430 -1.67 -18.31 14.21
N ALA A 431 -0.59 -18.60 14.93
CA ALA A 431 0.72 -18.84 14.33
C ALA A 431 1.60 -19.67 15.28
N PRO A 432 2.64 -20.37 14.78
CA PRO A 432 3.55 -21.13 15.65
C PRO A 432 4.44 -20.24 16.53
N PHE A 433 4.67 -18.99 16.15
CA PHE A 433 5.49 -18.03 16.88
C PHE A 433 5.06 -16.58 16.57
N ALA A 434 5.45 -15.65 17.44
CA ALA A 434 5.20 -14.23 17.24
C ALA A 434 6.19 -13.64 16.22
N SER A 435 5.68 -13.13 15.12
CA SER A 435 6.44 -12.35 14.13
C SER A 435 6.76 -10.95 14.67
N ARG A 436 7.59 -10.20 13.92
CA ARG A 436 7.79 -8.76 14.17
C ARG A 436 6.48 -7.99 14.01
N GLY A 437 5.69 -8.32 12.97
CA GLY A 437 4.38 -7.72 12.75
C GLY A 437 3.42 -7.98 13.91
N THR A 438 3.36 -9.21 14.42
CA THR A 438 2.58 -9.56 15.63
C THR A 438 2.93 -8.67 16.82
N GLN A 439 4.23 -8.47 17.08
CA GLN A 439 4.71 -7.63 18.18
C GLN A 439 4.34 -6.15 17.98
N LYS A 440 4.54 -5.62 16.79
CA LYS A 440 4.22 -4.23 16.45
C LYS A 440 2.73 -3.94 16.52
N LEU A 441 1.88 -4.91 16.23
CA LEU A 441 0.43 -4.82 16.38
C LEU A 441 -0.03 -5.02 17.84
N SER A 442 0.89 -5.33 18.77
CA SER A 442 0.53 -5.76 20.12
C SER A 442 -0.52 -6.89 20.10
N ALA A 443 -0.43 -7.76 19.09
CA ALA A 443 -1.40 -8.81 18.87
C ALA A 443 -1.25 -9.94 19.90
N THR A 444 -2.37 -10.54 20.29
CA THR A 444 -2.38 -11.75 21.10
C THR A 444 -2.02 -12.93 20.20
N LEU A 445 -0.89 -13.58 20.48
CA LEU A 445 -0.53 -14.83 19.83
C LEU A 445 -1.29 -15.99 20.47
N ILE A 446 -1.97 -16.78 19.64
CA ILE A 446 -2.41 -18.13 20.00
C ILE A 446 -1.42 -19.09 19.33
N PRO A 447 -0.52 -19.72 20.11
CA PRO A 447 0.47 -20.64 19.54
C PRO A 447 -0.23 -21.88 18.99
N VAL A 448 -0.02 -22.16 17.71
CA VAL A 448 -0.66 -23.29 17.01
C VAL A 448 0.39 -24.05 16.23
N ALA A 449 0.41 -25.38 16.40
CA ALA A 449 1.23 -26.23 15.56
C ALA A 449 0.65 -26.26 14.12
N PRO A 450 1.49 -26.30 13.08
CA PRO A 450 1.01 -26.45 11.70
C PRO A 450 0.05 -27.63 11.55
N GLY A 451 -1.15 -27.38 11.00
CA GLY A 451 -2.22 -28.37 10.83
C GLY A 451 -3.26 -28.40 11.96
N ALA A 452 -3.05 -27.69 13.06
CA ALA A 452 -4.01 -27.60 14.17
C ALA A 452 -4.83 -26.28 14.17
N GLU A 453 -4.67 -25.44 13.15
CA GLU A 453 -5.29 -24.12 13.08
C GLU A 453 -6.82 -24.19 13.00
N ALA A 454 -7.37 -25.16 12.26
CA ALA A 454 -8.81 -25.36 12.13
C ALA A 454 -9.45 -25.66 13.49
N GLN A 455 -8.89 -26.61 14.24
CA GLN A 455 -9.38 -26.99 15.58
C GLN A 455 -9.25 -25.82 16.56
N THR A 456 -8.15 -25.08 16.48
CA THR A 456 -7.93 -23.91 17.35
C THR A 456 -8.95 -22.81 17.05
N LEU A 457 -9.21 -22.52 15.77
CA LEU A 457 -10.21 -21.54 15.35
C LEU A 457 -11.63 -21.96 15.78
N GLU A 458 -11.96 -23.24 15.67
CA GLU A 458 -13.23 -23.78 16.12
C GLU A 458 -13.47 -23.51 17.62
N ALA A 459 -12.46 -23.69 18.44
CA ALA A 459 -12.53 -23.50 19.89
C ALA A 459 -12.59 -22.02 20.31
N MET A 460 -12.24 -21.08 19.45
CA MET A 460 -12.26 -19.64 19.79
C MET A 460 -13.70 -19.13 19.94
N ASP A 461 -13.93 -18.27 20.91
CA ASP A 461 -15.16 -17.47 20.98
C ASP A 461 -14.95 -16.14 20.24
N LEU A 462 -15.71 -15.93 19.16
CA LEU A 462 -15.67 -14.73 18.34
C LEU A 462 -16.92 -13.89 18.62
N GLY A 463 -16.72 -12.76 19.30
CA GLY A 463 -17.80 -11.82 19.57
C GLY A 463 -18.27 -11.05 18.34
N GLU A 464 -19.41 -10.38 18.49
CA GLU A 464 -19.96 -9.47 17.47
C GLU A 464 -18.97 -8.35 17.09
N GLY A 465 -18.86 -8.03 15.79
CA GLY A 465 -17.95 -7.03 15.25
C GLY A 465 -16.52 -7.55 15.06
N THR A 466 -16.32 -8.88 15.11
CA THR A 466 -15.07 -9.53 14.71
C THR A 466 -14.94 -9.61 13.21
N ILE A 467 -13.72 -9.38 12.70
CA ILE A 467 -13.33 -9.61 11.31
C ILE A 467 -12.26 -10.70 11.28
N ILE A 468 -12.45 -11.71 10.42
CA ILE A 468 -11.46 -12.74 10.15
C ILE A 468 -10.74 -12.38 8.86
N LEU A 469 -9.42 -12.22 8.92
CA LEU A 469 -8.56 -12.08 7.74
C LEU A 469 -7.83 -13.40 7.51
N VAL A 470 -8.12 -14.07 6.40
CA VAL A 470 -7.51 -15.36 6.04
C VAL A 470 -6.59 -15.19 4.84
N GLY A 471 -5.33 -15.60 5.00
CA GLY A 471 -4.32 -15.55 3.93
C GLY A 471 -4.37 -16.75 2.99
N GLU A 472 -3.75 -16.62 1.81
CA GLU A 472 -3.71 -17.71 0.82
C GLU A 472 -3.00 -18.98 1.34
N ARG A 473 -2.11 -18.86 2.33
CA ARG A 473 -1.42 -20.02 2.94
C ARG A 473 -2.35 -20.98 3.66
N ALA A 474 -3.58 -20.55 3.99
CA ALA A 474 -4.61 -21.44 4.55
C ALA A 474 -4.98 -22.58 3.59
N ALA A 475 -4.77 -22.40 2.27
CA ALA A 475 -4.98 -23.44 1.27
C ALA A 475 -4.09 -24.69 1.45
N CYS A 476 -2.96 -24.55 2.16
CA CYS A 476 -2.05 -25.65 2.43
C CYS A 476 -2.44 -26.48 3.66
N GLN A 477 -3.54 -26.13 4.34
CA GLN A 477 -3.97 -26.75 5.59
C GLN A 477 -5.37 -27.34 5.43
N PRO A 478 -5.49 -28.66 5.30
CA PRO A 478 -6.77 -29.34 5.08
C PRO A 478 -7.82 -28.97 6.15
N GLY A 479 -9.02 -28.62 5.73
CA GLY A 479 -10.15 -28.28 6.58
C GLY A 479 -10.14 -26.86 7.15
N LEU A 480 -9.06 -26.09 6.99
CA LEU A 480 -8.96 -24.75 7.59
C LEU A 480 -9.89 -23.74 6.90
N LEU A 481 -9.96 -23.72 5.57
CA LEU A 481 -10.84 -22.79 4.85
C LEU A 481 -12.31 -23.11 5.07
N SER A 482 -12.66 -24.38 5.19
CA SER A 482 -13.99 -24.85 5.55
C SER A 482 -14.36 -24.38 6.96
N GLU A 483 -13.46 -24.50 7.94
CA GLU A 483 -13.70 -24.02 9.29
C GLU A 483 -13.78 -22.49 9.35
N VAL A 484 -12.92 -21.75 8.65
CA VAL A 484 -13.01 -20.28 8.54
C VAL A 484 -14.38 -19.85 8.04
N SER A 485 -14.90 -20.52 6.99
CA SER A 485 -16.24 -20.25 6.46
C SER A 485 -17.34 -20.54 7.47
N SER A 486 -17.27 -21.70 8.09
CA SER A 486 -18.27 -22.17 9.08
C SER A 486 -18.25 -21.28 10.32
N LYS A 487 -17.07 -20.92 10.81
CA LYS A 487 -16.89 -20.04 11.96
C LYS A 487 -17.45 -18.65 11.73
N ALA A 488 -17.16 -18.06 10.55
CA ALA A 488 -17.71 -16.76 10.18
C ALA A 488 -19.24 -16.76 10.20
N ILE A 489 -19.88 -17.82 9.66
CA ILE A 489 -21.35 -17.95 9.67
C ILE A 489 -21.87 -18.09 11.09
N ARG A 490 -21.31 -19.01 11.88
CA ARG A 490 -21.83 -19.32 13.23
C ARG A 490 -21.69 -18.14 14.20
N SER A 491 -20.60 -17.36 14.09
CA SER A 491 -20.32 -16.22 14.97
C SER A 491 -20.87 -14.89 14.47
N GLY A 492 -21.32 -14.80 13.22
CA GLY A 492 -21.65 -13.54 12.57
C GLY A 492 -20.42 -12.65 12.27
N ALA A 493 -19.21 -13.19 12.35
CA ALA A 493 -17.99 -12.47 12.00
C ALA A 493 -17.93 -12.21 10.49
N ARG A 494 -17.44 -11.02 10.11
CA ARG A 494 -17.15 -10.71 8.71
C ARG A 494 -15.86 -11.41 8.30
N LEU A 495 -15.78 -11.79 7.04
CA LEU A 495 -14.65 -12.56 6.50
C LEU A 495 -14.06 -11.84 5.29
N ALA A 496 -12.72 -11.72 5.26
CA ALA A 496 -12.00 -11.29 4.08
C ALA A 496 -10.86 -12.27 3.76
N TRP A 497 -10.83 -12.72 2.50
CA TRP A 497 -9.69 -13.44 1.97
C TRP A 497 -8.62 -12.45 1.50
N MET A 498 -7.37 -12.71 1.89
CA MET A 498 -6.24 -11.83 1.66
C MET A 498 -5.28 -12.45 0.63
N PRO A 499 -5.43 -12.10 -0.64
CA PRO A 499 -4.51 -12.56 -1.69
C PRO A 499 -3.17 -11.84 -1.57
N ARG A 500 -2.12 -12.47 -2.12
CA ARG A 500 -0.77 -11.86 -2.11
C ARG A 500 -0.49 -11.03 -3.36
N ARG A 501 -1.04 -11.40 -4.52
CA ARG A 501 -0.74 -10.75 -5.78
C ARG A 501 -1.82 -9.76 -6.18
N ALA A 502 -1.42 -8.69 -6.82
CA ALA A 502 -2.30 -7.57 -7.17
C ALA A 502 -3.47 -7.97 -8.09
N GLY A 503 -3.26 -8.97 -8.96
CA GLY A 503 -4.25 -9.40 -9.95
C GLY A 503 -5.15 -10.56 -9.50
N ASP A 504 -4.92 -11.16 -8.32
CA ASP A 504 -5.64 -12.37 -7.90
C ASP A 504 -7.17 -12.16 -7.85
N MET A 505 -7.65 -11.06 -7.28
CA MET A 505 -9.09 -10.76 -7.26
C MET A 505 -9.67 -10.56 -8.65
N GLY A 506 -8.91 -9.92 -9.55
CA GLY A 506 -9.28 -9.75 -10.95
C GLY A 506 -9.37 -11.08 -11.69
N ALA A 507 -8.42 -11.99 -11.44
CA ALA A 507 -8.41 -13.33 -12.02
C ALA A 507 -9.64 -14.16 -11.56
N ILE A 508 -10.01 -14.08 -10.28
CA ILE A 508 -11.22 -14.72 -9.76
C ILE A 508 -12.47 -14.11 -10.41
N ALA A 509 -12.61 -12.79 -10.43
CA ALA A 509 -13.75 -12.10 -10.98
C ALA A 509 -13.98 -12.40 -12.46
N THR A 510 -12.89 -12.63 -13.20
CA THR A 510 -12.92 -12.95 -14.64
C THR A 510 -12.97 -14.44 -14.95
N GLY A 511 -13.11 -15.31 -13.92
CA GLY A 511 -13.28 -16.73 -14.08
C GLY A 511 -12.01 -17.48 -14.48
N CYS A 512 -10.83 -17.05 -14.03
CA CYS A 512 -9.57 -17.75 -14.23
C CYS A 512 -9.38 -18.90 -13.22
N LEU A 513 -10.46 -19.64 -12.96
CA LEU A 513 -10.49 -20.87 -12.17
C LEU A 513 -11.16 -21.99 -12.98
N PRO A 514 -10.73 -23.25 -12.81
CA PRO A 514 -11.21 -24.38 -13.63
C PRO A 514 -12.75 -24.58 -13.59
N GLY A 515 -13.36 -24.31 -12.45
CA GLY A 515 -14.79 -24.49 -12.21
C GLY A 515 -15.64 -23.23 -12.34
N LEU A 516 -15.07 -22.06 -12.68
CA LEU A 516 -15.79 -20.79 -12.69
C LEU A 516 -15.74 -20.05 -14.02
N LEU A 517 -16.87 -19.49 -14.39
CA LEU A 517 -17.06 -18.47 -15.43
C LEU A 517 -16.96 -17.07 -14.80
N PRO A 518 -16.77 -16.00 -15.59
CA PRO A 518 -16.80 -14.63 -15.09
C PRO A 518 -18.01 -14.31 -14.22
N GLY A 519 -17.78 -13.52 -13.17
CA GLY A 519 -18.81 -13.16 -12.19
C GLY A 519 -19.13 -14.25 -11.17
N GLY A 520 -18.23 -15.22 -10.97
CA GLY A 520 -18.37 -16.28 -9.96
C GLY A 520 -19.42 -17.34 -10.31
N ARG A 521 -19.79 -17.47 -11.57
CA ARG A 521 -20.79 -18.43 -12.03
C ARG A 521 -20.17 -19.80 -12.24
N PRO A 522 -20.78 -20.90 -11.74
CA PRO A 522 -20.22 -22.24 -11.91
C PRO A 522 -20.24 -22.71 -13.37
N VAL A 523 -19.14 -23.34 -13.83
CA VAL A 523 -19.09 -24.01 -15.14
C VAL A 523 -20.14 -25.12 -15.24
N SER A 524 -20.44 -25.82 -14.15
CA SER A 524 -21.47 -26.88 -14.09
C SER A 524 -22.91 -26.37 -14.35
N SER A 525 -23.18 -25.07 -14.13
CA SER A 525 -24.52 -24.49 -14.41
C SER A 525 -24.74 -24.32 -15.91
N ALA A 526 -25.75 -25.04 -16.47
CA ALA A 526 -26.13 -24.90 -17.85
C ALA A 526 -26.60 -23.48 -18.20
N GLU A 527 -27.37 -22.84 -17.30
CA GLU A 527 -27.85 -21.47 -17.44
C GLU A 527 -26.70 -20.47 -17.54
N ALA A 528 -25.69 -20.57 -16.62
CA ALA A 528 -24.51 -19.73 -16.64
C ALA A 528 -23.69 -19.88 -17.94
N ARG A 529 -23.58 -21.09 -18.47
CA ARG A 529 -22.91 -21.32 -19.76
C ARG A 529 -23.64 -20.72 -20.94
N VAL A 530 -24.96 -20.84 -20.97
CA VAL A 530 -25.81 -20.24 -22.03
C VAL A 530 -25.69 -18.72 -22.03
N ASP A 531 -25.81 -18.09 -20.86
CA ASP A 531 -25.69 -16.64 -20.73
C ASP A 531 -24.30 -16.15 -21.17
N MET A 532 -23.24 -16.85 -20.75
CA MET A 532 -21.89 -16.48 -21.14
C MET A 532 -21.63 -16.73 -22.64
N ALA A 533 -22.13 -17.82 -23.20
CA ALA A 533 -22.00 -18.09 -24.62
C ALA A 533 -22.67 -16.99 -25.45
N ALA A 534 -23.87 -16.57 -25.05
CA ALA A 534 -24.58 -15.45 -25.68
C ALA A 534 -23.79 -14.14 -25.56
N ALA A 535 -23.27 -13.81 -24.37
CA ALA A 535 -22.47 -12.62 -24.13
C ALA A 535 -21.16 -12.60 -24.95
N TRP A 536 -20.57 -13.76 -25.20
CA TRP A 536 -19.34 -13.89 -25.98
C TRP A 536 -19.58 -14.11 -27.48
N GLY A 537 -20.83 -14.30 -27.91
CA GLY A 537 -21.21 -14.52 -29.31
C GLY A 537 -20.77 -15.87 -29.85
N VAL A 538 -20.77 -16.93 -29.00
CA VAL A 538 -20.40 -18.30 -29.38
C VAL A 538 -21.58 -19.25 -29.14
N GLY A 539 -21.59 -20.40 -29.84
CA GLY A 539 -22.68 -21.35 -29.74
C GLY A 539 -22.71 -22.12 -28.41
N THR A 540 -21.55 -22.57 -27.96
CA THR A 540 -21.42 -23.41 -26.74
C THR A 540 -20.11 -23.13 -26.02
N LEU A 541 -20.07 -23.46 -24.74
CA LEU A 541 -18.87 -23.45 -23.89
C LEU A 541 -18.61 -24.86 -23.35
N PRO A 542 -17.34 -25.20 -22.99
CA PRO A 542 -17.01 -26.47 -22.34
C PRO A 542 -17.83 -26.69 -21.06
N THR A 543 -18.33 -27.92 -20.86
CA THR A 543 -19.29 -28.25 -19.79
C THR A 543 -18.63 -28.74 -18.51
N GLU A 544 -17.50 -29.42 -18.63
CA GLU A 544 -16.79 -30.00 -17.49
C GLU A 544 -15.81 -29.02 -16.89
N PRO A 545 -15.62 -29.01 -15.56
CA PRO A 545 -14.52 -28.29 -14.91
C PRO A 545 -13.16 -28.71 -15.51
N GLY A 546 -12.24 -27.77 -15.59
CA GLY A 546 -10.89 -28.04 -16.07
C GLY A 546 -9.95 -28.50 -14.96
N LEU A 547 -8.67 -28.65 -15.32
CA LEU A 547 -7.60 -29.02 -14.42
C LEU A 547 -7.07 -27.80 -13.65
N SER A 548 -6.76 -27.97 -12.37
CA SER A 548 -5.99 -27.00 -11.58
C SER A 548 -4.56 -26.85 -12.11
N ALA A 549 -3.83 -25.78 -11.71
CA ALA A 549 -2.46 -25.55 -12.16
C ALA A 549 -1.54 -26.76 -11.88
N ALA A 550 -1.66 -27.36 -10.71
CA ALA A 550 -0.86 -28.55 -10.35
C ALA A 550 -1.21 -29.77 -11.24
N GLU A 551 -2.48 -30.03 -11.45
CA GLU A 551 -2.94 -31.11 -12.33
C GLU A 551 -2.57 -30.86 -13.80
N GLN A 552 -2.56 -29.61 -14.26
CA GLN A 552 -2.09 -29.26 -15.60
C GLN A 552 -0.62 -29.63 -15.79
N PHE A 553 0.25 -29.35 -14.80
CA PHE A 553 1.65 -29.75 -14.86
C PHE A 553 1.82 -31.27 -14.84
N ALA A 554 1.09 -31.98 -13.98
CA ALA A 554 1.10 -33.45 -13.96
C ALA A 554 0.62 -34.05 -15.29
N SER A 555 -0.50 -33.54 -15.82
CA SER A 555 -1.05 -34.00 -17.11
C SER A 555 -0.10 -33.77 -18.31
N ALA A 556 0.69 -32.69 -18.26
CA ALA A 556 1.71 -32.43 -19.28
C ALA A 556 2.89 -33.41 -19.18
N GLN A 557 3.29 -33.83 -18.00
CA GLN A 557 4.33 -34.84 -17.80
C GLN A 557 3.90 -36.21 -18.34
N GLU A 558 2.64 -36.55 -18.18
CA GLU A 558 2.02 -37.74 -18.70
C GLU A 558 1.75 -37.68 -20.23
N GLY A 559 1.90 -36.46 -20.82
CA GLY A 559 1.70 -36.24 -22.25
C GLY A 559 0.25 -36.01 -22.70
N TYR A 560 -0.68 -35.88 -21.78
CA TYR A 560 -2.07 -35.55 -22.09
C TYR A 560 -2.25 -34.06 -22.47
N LEU A 561 -1.64 -33.12 -21.72
CA LEU A 561 -1.49 -31.75 -22.17
C LEU A 561 -0.27 -31.61 -23.08
N LYS A 562 -0.44 -30.86 -24.18
CA LYS A 562 0.54 -30.72 -25.26
C LYS A 562 1.05 -29.30 -25.44
N ALA A 563 0.40 -28.33 -24.83
CA ALA A 563 0.80 -26.93 -24.87
C ALA A 563 0.36 -26.18 -23.62
N PHE A 564 1.09 -25.12 -23.32
CA PHE A 564 0.72 -24.14 -22.30
C PHE A 564 0.66 -22.73 -22.87
N LEU A 565 -0.33 -21.97 -22.40
CA LEU A 565 -0.39 -20.52 -22.53
C LEU A 565 -0.14 -19.90 -21.14
N VAL A 566 1.03 -19.30 -20.92
CA VAL A 566 1.50 -18.87 -19.60
C VAL A 566 1.74 -17.37 -19.57
N ALA A 567 1.29 -16.68 -18.52
CA ALA A 567 1.57 -15.28 -18.29
C ALA A 567 1.69 -14.98 -16.78
N GLY A 568 2.72 -14.21 -16.40
CA GLY A 568 2.90 -13.76 -15.03
C GLY A 568 3.08 -14.87 -13.98
N VAL A 569 3.58 -16.02 -14.38
CA VAL A 569 3.84 -17.19 -13.52
C VAL A 569 5.33 -17.30 -13.22
N ASP A 570 5.65 -17.53 -11.97
CA ASP A 570 6.97 -17.99 -11.55
C ASP A 570 6.87 -19.47 -11.14
N PRO A 571 7.51 -20.40 -11.88
CA PRO A 571 7.47 -21.82 -11.55
C PRO A 571 8.00 -22.14 -10.15
N TYR A 572 8.87 -21.32 -9.59
CA TYR A 572 9.40 -21.48 -8.23
C TYR A 572 8.37 -21.18 -7.13
N ASP A 573 7.24 -20.56 -7.46
CA ASP A 573 6.11 -20.42 -6.54
C ASP A 573 5.32 -21.73 -6.34
N MET A 574 5.54 -22.73 -7.23
CA MET A 574 4.92 -24.06 -7.12
C MET A 574 5.62 -24.93 -6.07
N PRO A 575 4.88 -25.75 -5.33
CA PRO A 575 5.47 -26.70 -4.36
C PRO A 575 6.50 -27.65 -5.02
N GLU A 576 6.22 -28.05 -6.26
CA GLU A 576 7.06 -28.92 -7.07
C GLU A 576 7.66 -28.16 -8.25
N ALA A 577 8.51 -27.17 -7.94
CA ALA A 577 9.08 -26.26 -8.94
C ALA A 577 9.82 -26.98 -10.07
N ASP A 578 10.60 -28.02 -9.77
CA ASP A 578 11.32 -28.81 -10.78
C ASP A 578 10.36 -29.54 -11.72
N SER A 579 9.27 -30.05 -11.20
CA SER A 579 8.18 -30.69 -11.96
C SER A 579 7.53 -29.70 -12.92
N ALA A 580 7.19 -28.50 -12.43
CA ALA A 580 6.62 -27.42 -13.24
C ALA A 580 7.58 -26.98 -14.36
N LEU A 581 8.86 -26.78 -14.02
CA LEU A 581 9.90 -26.42 -15.00
C LEU A 581 10.08 -27.50 -16.08
N HIS A 582 10.04 -28.77 -15.69
CA HIS A 582 10.15 -29.89 -16.63
C HIS A 582 8.95 -29.91 -17.58
N ALA A 583 7.74 -29.77 -17.08
CA ALA A 583 6.51 -29.69 -17.89
C ALA A 583 6.54 -28.55 -18.90
N LEU A 584 7.01 -27.36 -18.48
CA LEU A 584 7.10 -26.18 -19.37
C LEU A 584 8.22 -26.30 -20.44
N ARG A 585 9.20 -27.19 -20.24
CA ARG A 585 10.29 -27.42 -21.20
C ARG A 585 9.95 -28.47 -22.27
N LYS A 586 9.03 -29.40 -21.99
CA LYS A 586 8.51 -30.37 -22.93
C LYS A 586 7.66 -29.71 -24.02
#